data_a95c2c8bc9ec2b193cdc12f07f482244
#
_entry.id   a95c2c8bc9ec2b193cdc12f07f482244
#
_cell.length_a   1.000
_cell.length_b   1.000
_cell.length_c   1.000
_cell.angle_alpha   90.00
_cell.angle_beta   90.00
_cell.angle_gamma   90.00
#
_symmetry.space_group_name_H-M   'P 1'
#
loop_
_entity.id
_entity.type
_entity.pdbx_description
1 polymer ?
#
loop_
_entity_poly.entity_id
_entity_poly.type
_entity_poly.pdbx_seq_one_letter_code
_entity_poly.pdbx_strand_id
1 'polypeptide(L)'
;MVYFAKVPLRDLIPTVLVRLATEDGDITFRARWKSTPLDLQRLILFKIRRGRPLWFEDECGQNLCFRPEGVRAAVIDGRPRALRP
;
A
#
# COMPACT_ATOMS: atom_id res chain seq x y z
N MET A 1 -7.30 25.81 20.68
CA MET A 1 -8.44 24.93 20.68
C MET A 1 -8.10 23.54 20.17
N VAL A 2 -8.63 22.61 20.84
CA VAL A 2 -8.33 21.22 20.54
C VAL A 2 -9.53 20.56 19.89
N TYR A 3 -9.29 19.87 18.80
CA TYR A 3 -10.34 19.18 18.07
C TYR A 3 -10.17 17.68 18.02
N PHE A 4 -9.28 17.14 18.83
CA PHE A 4 -8.98 15.73 18.76
C PHE A 4 -10.19 14.85 19.00
N ALA A 5 -11.08 15.31 19.88
CA ALA A 5 -12.28 14.56 20.17
C ALA A 5 -13.24 14.50 18.98
N LYS A 6 -13.01 15.34 17.99
CA LYS A 6 -13.87 15.41 16.81
C LYS A 6 -13.26 14.76 15.58
N VAL A 7 -12.12 14.12 15.74
CA VAL A 7 -11.50 13.39 14.64
C VAL A 7 -12.43 12.23 14.26
N PRO A 8 -12.83 12.14 12.99
CA PRO A 8 -13.66 11.02 12.57
C PRO A 8 -12.95 9.69 12.81
N LEU A 9 -13.72 8.68 13.18
CA LEU A 9 -13.16 7.37 13.47
C LEU A 9 -12.33 6.83 12.30
N ARG A 10 -12.76 7.11 11.07
CA ARG A 10 -12.04 6.66 9.87
C ARG A 10 -10.62 7.23 9.79
N ASP A 11 -10.39 8.40 10.38
CA ASP A 11 -9.06 9.02 10.36
C ASP A 11 -8.10 8.34 11.33
N LEU A 12 -8.63 7.44 12.16
CA LEU A 12 -7.83 6.65 13.07
C LEU A 12 -7.43 5.31 12.47
N ILE A 13 -7.82 5.03 11.23
CA ILE A 13 -7.44 3.78 10.57
C ILE A 13 -5.95 3.82 10.30
N PRO A 14 -5.22 2.78 10.72
CA PRO A 14 -3.80 2.72 10.50
C PRO A 14 -3.44 2.77 9.01
N THR A 15 -2.35 3.45 8.71
CA THR A 15 -1.82 3.50 7.35
C THR A 15 -0.37 3.07 7.35
N VAL A 16 0.08 2.57 6.21
CA VAL A 16 1.48 2.27 5.96
C VAL A 16 1.91 3.01 4.72
N LEU A 17 3.18 3.41 4.69
CA LEU A 17 3.73 4.07 3.53
C LEU A 17 4.11 3.00 2.50
N VAL A 18 3.57 3.13 1.31
CA VAL A 18 3.83 2.20 0.21
C VAL A 18 4.47 2.95 -0.93
N ARG A 19 5.58 2.44 -1.41
CA ARG A 19 6.23 2.95 -2.61
C ARG A 19 6.39 1.80 -3.57
N LEU A 20 5.80 1.94 -4.74
CA LEU A 20 5.88 0.93 -5.78
C LEU A 20 6.77 1.43 -6.90
N ALA A 21 7.77 0.65 -7.25
CA ALA A 21 8.57 0.90 -8.43
C ALA A 21 7.87 0.22 -9.61
N THR A 22 7.37 1.04 -10.53
CA THR A 22 6.67 0.53 -11.70
C THR A 22 7.45 0.89 -12.95
N GLU A 23 7.06 0.29 -14.08
CA GLU A 23 7.71 0.62 -15.35
C GLU A 23 7.47 2.07 -15.79
N ASP A 24 6.45 2.73 -15.25
CA ASP A 24 6.14 4.12 -15.54
C ASP A 24 6.71 5.08 -14.51
N GLY A 25 7.49 4.57 -13.53
CA GLY A 25 8.08 5.38 -12.48
C GLY A 25 7.64 4.92 -11.11
N ASP A 26 8.12 5.64 -10.09
CA ASP A 26 7.79 5.32 -8.71
C ASP A 26 6.51 6.02 -8.29
N ILE A 27 5.69 5.30 -7.55
CA ILE A 27 4.44 5.81 -7.00
C ILE A 27 4.51 5.62 -5.49
N THR A 28 4.24 6.70 -4.75
CA THR A 28 4.27 6.66 -3.29
C THR A 28 2.91 7.11 -2.74
N PHE A 29 2.39 6.37 -1.80
CA PHE A 29 1.12 6.70 -1.17
C PHE A 29 1.04 6.03 0.20
N ARG A 30 0.11 6.50 1.02
CA ARG A 30 -0.21 5.83 2.29
C ARG A 30 -1.44 4.97 2.08
N ALA A 31 -1.30 3.70 2.36
CA ALA A 31 -2.39 2.74 2.22
C ALA A 31 -3.00 2.45 3.58
N ARG A 32 -4.31 2.35 3.63
CA ARG A 32 -5.00 1.90 4.84
C ARG A 32 -4.74 0.41 5.01
N TRP A 33 -4.21 0.07 6.16
CA TRP A 33 -3.82 -1.31 6.42
C TRP A 33 -3.88 -1.58 7.92
N LYS A 34 -4.64 -2.59 8.32
CA LYS A 34 -4.87 -2.88 9.74
C LYS A 34 -3.91 -3.91 10.32
N SER A 35 -3.11 -4.51 9.49
CA SER A 35 -2.16 -5.52 9.91
C SER A 35 -0.73 -5.00 9.81
N THR A 36 0.25 -5.87 9.82
CA THR A 36 1.66 -5.48 9.78
C THR A 36 2.11 -5.15 8.37
N PRO A 37 3.18 -4.35 8.21
CA PRO A 37 3.76 -4.14 6.88
C PRO A 37 4.17 -5.44 6.21
N LEU A 38 4.62 -6.42 6.98
CA LEU A 38 5.01 -7.72 6.42
C LEU A 38 3.81 -8.44 5.80
N ASP A 39 2.66 -8.37 6.44
CA ASP A 39 1.45 -9.00 5.90
C ASP A 39 1.05 -8.35 4.59
N LEU A 40 1.15 -7.02 4.50
CA LEU A 40 0.85 -6.32 3.25
C LEU A 40 1.82 -6.75 2.15
N GLN A 41 3.09 -6.85 2.48
CA GLN A 41 4.08 -7.28 1.52
C GLN A 41 3.81 -8.69 1.01
N ARG A 42 3.45 -9.60 1.90
CA ARG A 42 3.08 -10.96 1.53
C ARG A 42 1.87 -10.99 0.61
N LEU A 43 0.88 -10.14 0.90
CA LEU A 43 -0.30 -10.03 0.06
C LEU A 43 0.06 -9.52 -1.34
N ILE A 44 0.89 -8.49 -1.41
CA ILE A 44 1.34 -7.94 -2.70
C ILE A 44 2.05 -9.02 -3.51
N LEU A 45 3.00 -9.70 -2.89
CA LEU A 45 3.76 -10.75 -3.55
C LEU A 45 2.86 -11.88 -4.03
N PHE A 46 1.91 -12.29 -3.18
CA PHE A 46 0.94 -13.32 -3.53
C PHE A 46 0.15 -12.93 -4.78
N LYS A 47 -0.36 -11.70 -4.82
CA LYS A 47 -1.15 -11.24 -5.96
C LYS A 47 -0.32 -11.14 -7.23
N ILE A 48 0.92 -10.67 -7.12
CA ILE A 48 1.80 -10.58 -8.29
C ILE A 48 2.07 -11.96 -8.86
N ARG A 49 2.36 -12.92 -8.01
CA ARG A 49 2.62 -14.31 -8.44
C ARG A 49 1.40 -14.94 -9.10
N ARG A 50 0.21 -14.53 -8.70
CA ARG A 50 -1.03 -15.04 -9.24
C ARG A 50 -1.55 -14.24 -10.44
N GLY A 51 -0.83 -13.20 -10.84
CA GLY A 51 -1.27 -12.33 -11.92
C GLY A 51 -2.53 -11.56 -11.60
N ARG A 52 -2.77 -11.26 -10.33
CA ARG A 52 -3.96 -10.55 -9.89
C ARG A 52 -3.67 -9.08 -9.70
N PRO A 53 -4.63 -8.19 -9.98
CA PRO A 53 -4.42 -6.76 -9.78
C PRO A 53 -4.23 -6.43 -8.30
N LEU A 54 -3.45 -5.38 -8.06
CA LEU A 54 -3.21 -4.86 -6.72
C LEU A 54 -4.18 -3.73 -6.45
N TRP A 55 -4.96 -3.87 -5.39
CA TRP A 55 -5.90 -2.84 -4.96
C TRP A 55 -5.48 -2.32 -3.61
N PHE A 56 -5.45 -0.99 -3.50
CA PHE A 56 -5.17 -0.31 -2.24
C PHE A 56 -6.22 0.75 -2.01
N GLU A 57 -6.50 1.02 -0.75
CA GLU A 57 -7.26 2.18 -0.35
C GLU A 57 -6.29 3.16 0.29
N ASP A 58 -6.22 4.40 -0.24
CA ASP A 58 -5.32 5.40 0.30
C ASP A 58 -5.91 6.05 1.56
N GLU A 59 -5.16 6.98 2.16
CA GLU A 59 -5.59 7.64 3.38
C GLU A 59 -6.85 8.50 3.19
N CYS A 60 -7.14 8.90 1.97
CA CYS A 60 -8.34 9.66 1.64
C CYS A 60 -9.53 8.77 1.29
N GLY A 61 -9.36 7.47 1.30
CA GLY A 61 -10.43 6.53 0.97
C GLY A 61 -10.56 6.24 -0.51
N GLN A 62 -9.63 6.72 -1.34
CA GLN A 62 -9.64 6.42 -2.76
C GLN A 62 -9.03 5.05 -3.03
N ASN A 63 -9.59 4.37 -4.01
CA ASN A 63 -9.07 3.06 -4.41
C ASN A 63 -8.03 3.24 -5.52
N LEU A 64 -6.88 2.60 -5.33
CA LEU A 64 -5.80 2.59 -6.31
C LEU A 64 -5.63 1.16 -6.82
N CYS A 65 -5.50 1.02 -8.13
CA CYS A 65 -5.34 -0.29 -8.74
C CYS A 65 -4.12 -0.31 -9.64
N PHE A 66 -3.32 -1.36 -9.51
CA PHE A 66 -2.10 -1.51 -10.30
C PHE A 66 -2.08 -2.87 -10.96
N ARG A 67 -1.56 -2.93 -12.17
CA ARG A 67 -1.33 -4.18 -12.87
C ARG A 67 -0.15 -4.90 -12.25
N PRO A 68 -0.26 -6.19 -11.96
CA PRO A 68 0.83 -6.90 -11.30
C PRO A 68 2.11 -6.96 -12.14
N GLU A 69 1.99 -7.07 -13.45
CA GLU A 69 3.15 -7.16 -14.33
C GLU A 69 3.92 -5.86 -14.44
N GLY A 70 3.32 -4.74 -14.08
CA GLY A 70 3.98 -3.44 -14.10
C GLY A 70 4.74 -3.11 -12.83
N VAL A 71 4.59 -3.89 -11.78
CA VAL A 71 5.20 -3.60 -10.48
C VAL A 71 6.49 -4.40 -10.34
N ARG A 72 7.61 -3.70 -10.15
CA ARG A 72 8.93 -4.33 -10.09
C ARG A 72 9.48 -4.47 -8.68
N ALA A 73 9.06 -3.59 -7.79
CA ALA A 73 9.49 -3.64 -6.41
C ALA A 73 8.52 -2.87 -5.55
N ALA A 74 8.51 -3.17 -4.26
CA ALA A 74 7.75 -2.42 -3.28
C ALA A 74 8.63 -2.08 -2.09
N VAL A 75 8.45 -0.87 -1.58
CA VAL A 75 9.01 -0.45 -0.31
C VAL A 75 7.83 -0.23 0.61
N ILE A 76 7.81 -0.92 1.73
CA ILE A 76 6.73 -0.78 2.70
C ILE A 76 7.35 -0.36 4.01
N ASP A 77 6.90 0.78 4.50
CA ASP A 77 7.37 1.34 5.77
C ASP A 77 8.90 1.51 5.79
N GLY A 78 9.44 1.97 4.66
CA GLY A 78 10.86 2.26 4.54
C GLY A 78 11.75 1.06 4.29
N ARG A 79 11.19 -0.14 4.14
CA ARG A 79 11.96 -1.35 3.89
C ARG A 79 11.81 -1.78 2.44
N PRO A 80 12.87 -1.68 1.64
CA PRO A 80 12.78 -2.11 0.25
C PRO A 80 12.68 -3.63 0.14
N ARG A 81 11.85 -4.09 -0.78
CA ARG A 81 11.70 -5.52 -1.05
C ARG A 81 11.50 -5.74 -2.53
N ALA A 82 12.34 -6.57 -3.11
CA ALA A 82 12.17 -7.00 -4.48
C ALA A 82 10.99 -7.97 -4.54
N LEU A 83 10.14 -7.82 -5.56
CA LEU A 83 8.95 -8.64 -5.72
C LEU A 83 9.18 -9.77 -6.73
N ARG A 84 10.39 -10.24 -6.82
CA ARG A 84 10.70 -11.37 -7.67
C ARG A 84 10.42 -12.68 -6.93
N PRO A 85 9.93 -13.68 -7.65
CA PRO A 85 9.77 -15.00 -7.07
C PRO A 85 11.09 -15.60 -6.63
#